data_21db4c649c6574597a6894934b7e73f8
#
_entry.id   21db4c649c6574597a6894934b7e73f8
#
_cell.length_a   1.000
_cell.length_b   1.000
_cell.length_c   1.000
_cell.angle_alpha   90.00
_cell.angle_beta   90.00
_cell.angle_gamma   90.00
#
_symmetry.space_group_name_H-M   'P 1'
#
loop_
_entity.id
_entity.type
_entity.pdbx_description
1 polymer ?
#
loop_
_entity_poly.entity_id
_entity_poly.type
_entity_poly.pdbx_seq_one_letter_code
_entity_poly.pdbx_strand_id
1 'polypeptide(L)'
;MNSMSILNPVYRRDNLAPFYVLDDIFSSEELDRITAYCQQAGTEKAQVVQSRGMIVTDDKLRLSDIMMHRANRENKWIFDRVLEAFEMANRDAYNFELDGFNQFQYSVYNHQGAHYEYHMDVSFASVSDRFLIGRKLSLSIMLNDESEFTGGEFQMIIDSQTIEKPITVPHKRGRFVFFPAFMVHRVAPVKSGTRKSLVFWALGPKFR
;
A
#
# COMPACT_ATOMS: atom_id res chain seq x y z
N MET A 1 12.81 33.74 13.22
CA MET A 1 11.58 33.63 12.43
C MET A 1 11.95 33.89 10.98
N ASN A 2 11.98 32.85 10.13
CA ASN A 2 12.18 33.07 8.70
C ASN A 2 10.89 33.67 8.14
N SER A 3 10.97 34.93 7.69
CA SER A 3 9.86 35.56 6.98
C SER A 3 9.64 34.82 5.66
N MET A 4 8.44 34.26 5.48
CA MET A 4 8.03 33.76 4.17
C MET A 4 8.07 34.91 3.16
N SER A 5 8.88 34.78 2.11
CA SER A 5 8.88 35.74 1.02
C SER A 5 7.71 35.46 0.09
N ILE A 6 6.78 36.42 0.01
CA ILE A 6 5.61 36.38 -0.88
C ILE A 6 6.01 36.70 -2.33
N LEU A 7 7.18 37.33 -2.55
CA LEU A 7 7.53 37.93 -3.85
C LEU A 7 8.42 37.09 -4.76
N ASN A 8 9.08 36.03 -4.23
CA ASN A 8 9.87 35.10 -5.04
C ASN A 8 9.76 33.69 -4.49
N PRO A 9 8.68 32.95 -4.78
CA PRO A 9 8.62 31.54 -4.45
C PRO A 9 9.75 30.81 -5.19
N VAL A 10 10.63 30.16 -4.44
CA VAL A 10 11.60 29.23 -5.01
C VAL A 10 10.82 27.98 -5.45
N TYR A 11 10.52 27.88 -6.74
CA TYR A 11 9.98 26.65 -7.30
C TYR A 11 11.10 25.62 -7.34
N ARG A 12 11.09 24.70 -6.37
CA ARG A 12 11.89 23.49 -6.48
C ARG A 12 11.19 22.58 -7.49
N ARG A 13 11.95 22.03 -8.43
CA ARG A 13 11.45 21.10 -9.46
C ARG A 13 11.19 19.69 -8.92
N ASP A 14 11.31 19.50 -7.62
CA ASP A 14 11.17 18.20 -6.95
C ASP A 14 9.67 17.91 -6.74
N ASN A 15 8.99 17.51 -7.82
CA ASN A 15 7.61 17.07 -7.73
C ASN A 15 7.57 15.74 -6.98
N LEU A 16 6.66 15.62 -6.04
CA LEU A 16 6.38 14.37 -5.35
C LEU A 16 5.92 13.32 -6.39
N ALA A 17 6.63 12.21 -6.47
CA ALA A 17 6.25 11.12 -7.34
C ALA A 17 4.92 10.50 -6.87
N PRO A 18 3.91 10.33 -7.74
CA PRO A 18 2.65 9.71 -7.34
C PRO A 18 2.84 8.25 -6.90
N PHE A 19 3.77 7.55 -7.51
CA PHE A 19 4.26 6.24 -7.08
C PHE A 19 5.70 6.04 -7.57
N TYR A 20 6.41 5.12 -6.91
CA TYR A 20 7.77 4.71 -7.23
C TYR A 20 7.83 3.18 -7.26
N VAL A 21 8.52 2.61 -8.23
CA VAL A 21 8.54 1.17 -8.47
C VAL A 21 9.95 0.61 -8.31
N LEU A 22 10.06 -0.49 -7.57
CA LEU A 22 11.25 -1.34 -7.55
C LEU A 22 10.86 -2.76 -7.96
N ASP A 23 11.66 -3.35 -8.81
CA ASP A 23 11.52 -4.74 -9.24
C ASP A 23 12.67 -5.59 -8.69
N ASP A 24 12.48 -6.89 -8.67
CA ASP A 24 13.52 -7.90 -8.42
C ASP A 24 14.18 -7.79 -7.02
N ILE A 25 13.44 -7.28 -6.01
CA ILE A 25 13.86 -7.21 -4.61
C ILE A 25 13.83 -8.60 -3.96
N PHE A 26 12.81 -9.40 -4.28
CA PHE A 26 12.71 -10.81 -3.91
C PHE A 26 12.87 -11.71 -5.12
N SER A 27 13.55 -12.87 -4.95
CA SER A 27 13.56 -13.91 -5.96
C SER A 27 12.20 -14.63 -6.08
N SER A 28 11.99 -15.40 -7.14
CA SER A 28 10.76 -16.19 -7.30
C SER A 28 10.58 -17.18 -6.14
N GLU A 29 11.64 -17.82 -5.69
CA GLU A 29 11.64 -18.77 -4.57
C GLU A 29 11.31 -18.08 -3.24
N GLU A 30 11.83 -16.85 -3.05
CA GLU A 30 11.49 -16.02 -1.88
C GLU A 30 10.01 -15.63 -1.89
N LEU A 31 9.45 -15.27 -3.05
CA LEU A 31 8.02 -14.95 -3.19
C LEU A 31 7.13 -16.17 -2.93
N ASP A 32 7.55 -17.36 -3.37
CA ASP A 32 6.84 -18.61 -3.07
C ASP A 32 6.88 -18.91 -1.56
N ARG A 33 8.04 -18.76 -0.94
CA ARG A 33 8.21 -18.92 0.52
C ARG A 33 7.36 -17.94 1.31
N ILE A 34 7.30 -16.66 0.91
CA ILE A 34 6.44 -15.64 1.52
C ILE A 34 4.98 -16.05 1.40
N THR A 35 4.55 -16.45 0.21
CA THR A 35 3.17 -16.86 -0.05
C THR A 35 2.78 -18.06 0.80
N ALA A 36 3.62 -19.09 0.87
CA ALA A 36 3.39 -20.27 1.70
C ALA A 36 3.31 -19.93 3.19
N TYR A 37 4.21 -19.06 3.69
CA TYR A 37 4.19 -18.57 5.06
C TYR A 37 2.87 -17.86 5.39
N CYS A 38 2.41 -16.96 4.53
CA CYS A 38 1.17 -16.22 4.75
C CYS A 38 -0.07 -17.14 4.72
N GLN A 39 -0.09 -18.13 3.81
CA GLN A 39 -1.21 -19.07 3.68
C GLN A 39 -1.38 -19.98 4.90
N GLN A 40 -0.29 -20.34 5.61
CA GLN A 40 -0.35 -21.17 6.81
C GLN A 40 -1.11 -20.49 7.97
N ALA A 41 -1.06 -19.16 8.05
CA ALA A 41 -1.73 -18.39 9.10
C ALA A 41 -3.26 -18.28 8.89
N GLY A 42 -3.74 -18.59 7.67
CA GLY A 42 -5.13 -18.37 7.27
C GLY A 42 -5.43 -16.90 6.97
N THR A 43 -6.69 -16.61 6.70
CA THR A 43 -7.19 -15.25 6.47
C THR A 43 -8.56 -15.07 7.08
N GLU A 44 -8.92 -13.83 7.38
CA GLU A 44 -10.25 -13.43 7.85
C GLU A 44 -10.82 -12.35 6.93
N LYS A 45 -12.14 -12.18 6.95
CA LYS A 45 -12.81 -11.15 6.13
C LYS A 45 -12.31 -9.76 6.53
N ALA A 46 -11.92 -8.98 5.53
CA ALA A 46 -11.39 -7.64 5.76
C ALA A 46 -12.45 -6.70 6.34
N GLN A 47 -12.02 -5.84 7.23
CA GLN A 47 -12.82 -4.78 7.80
C GLN A 47 -12.35 -3.42 7.28
N VAL A 48 -13.24 -2.44 7.27
CA VAL A 48 -12.95 -1.05 6.91
C VAL A 48 -13.29 -0.11 8.05
N VAL A 49 -12.57 0.98 8.15
CA VAL A 49 -12.86 2.05 9.13
C VAL A 49 -13.77 3.06 8.47
N GLN A 50 -14.99 3.19 8.96
CA GLN A 50 -15.94 4.21 8.54
C GLN A 50 -15.79 5.50 9.34
N SER A 51 -16.57 6.52 8.96
CA SER A 51 -16.63 7.79 9.68
C SER A 51 -16.89 7.57 11.18
N ARG A 52 -16.22 8.35 12.04
CA ARG A 52 -16.20 8.24 13.50
C ARG A 52 -15.43 7.03 14.06
N GLY A 53 -14.57 6.37 13.25
CA GLY A 53 -13.69 5.29 13.73
C GLY A 53 -14.39 3.95 13.96
N MET A 54 -15.61 3.75 13.46
CA MET A 54 -16.29 2.46 13.52
C MET A 54 -15.61 1.48 12.57
N ILE A 55 -15.29 0.31 13.07
CA ILE A 55 -14.74 -0.80 12.29
C ILE A 55 -15.91 -1.70 11.87
N VAL A 56 -16.11 -1.85 10.56
CA VAL A 56 -17.21 -2.62 10.01
C VAL A 56 -16.75 -3.47 8.83
N THR A 57 -17.47 -4.55 8.57
CA THR A 57 -17.39 -5.26 7.30
C THR A 57 -18.37 -4.63 6.33
N ASP A 58 -17.89 -4.10 5.21
CA ASP A 58 -18.69 -3.48 4.16
C ASP A 58 -18.21 -3.97 2.79
N ASP A 59 -18.91 -4.97 2.26
CA ASP A 59 -18.56 -5.63 1.00
C ASP A 59 -18.68 -4.70 -0.22
N LYS A 60 -19.36 -3.56 -0.09
CA LYS A 60 -19.41 -2.53 -1.15
C LYS A 60 -18.13 -1.70 -1.20
N LEU A 61 -17.47 -1.55 -0.05
CA LEU A 61 -16.20 -0.82 0.05
C LEU A 61 -15.02 -1.77 -0.14
N ARG A 62 -15.09 -2.97 0.47
CA ARG A 62 -14.00 -3.93 0.42
C ARG A 62 -14.52 -5.36 0.50
N LEU A 63 -14.29 -6.12 -0.55
CA LEU A 63 -14.53 -7.56 -0.61
C LEU A 63 -13.17 -8.26 -0.79
N SER A 64 -12.54 -8.63 0.31
CA SER A 64 -11.26 -9.36 0.33
C SER A 64 -11.06 -10.02 1.69
N ASP A 65 -10.18 -11.01 1.74
CA ASP A 65 -9.70 -11.60 2.98
C ASP A 65 -8.31 -11.09 3.31
N ILE A 66 -8.01 -10.95 4.60
CA ILE A 66 -6.71 -10.44 5.06
C ILE A 66 -6.16 -11.25 6.23
N MET A 67 -4.82 -11.13 6.41
CA MET A 67 -4.14 -11.50 7.65
C MET A 67 -3.06 -10.47 7.96
N MET A 68 -3.02 -10.02 9.21
CA MET A 68 -1.97 -9.13 9.71
C MET A 68 -0.82 -9.95 10.30
N HIS A 69 0.37 -9.72 9.81
CA HIS A 69 1.60 -10.37 10.30
C HIS A 69 2.48 -9.35 11.02
N ARG A 70 2.76 -9.59 12.30
CA ARG A 70 3.75 -8.81 13.05
C ARG A 70 5.14 -9.40 12.86
N ALA A 71 6.16 -8.56 12.98
CA ALA A 71 7.55 -8.99 12.94
C ALA A 71 7.85 -10.02 14.04
N ASN A 72 8.47 -11.13 13.65
CA ASN A 72 8.93 -12.20 14.52
C ASN A 72 10.21 -12.83 13.94
N ARG A 73 10.78 -13.85 14.62
CA ARG A 73 12.04 -14.48 14.19
C ARG A 73 11.95 -15.16 12.83
N GLU A 74 10.80 -15.73 12.49
CA GLU A 74 10.60 -16.50 11.25
C GLU A 74 10.48 -15.60 10.03
N ASN A 75 9.79 -14.45 10.17
CA ASN A 75 9.53 -13.52 9.08
C ASN A 75 10.44 -12.28 9.06
N LYS A 76 11.38 -12.15 10.01
CA LYS A 76 12.27 -11.00 10.12
C LYS A 76 12.99 -10.66 8.82
N TRP A 77 13.43 -11.67 8.08
CA TRP A 77 14.12 -11.50 6.81
C TRP A 77 13.29 -10.75 5.75
N ILE A 78 11.94 -10.89 5.79
CA ILE A 78 11.02 -10.14 4.94
C ILE A 78 11.07 -8.65 5.33
N PHE A 79 11.01 -8.38 6.65
CA PHE A 79 11.06 -7.01 7.18
C PHE A 79 12.39 -6.33 6.87
N ASP A 80 13.51 -7.02 7.01
CA ASP A 80 14.84 -6.48 6.74
C ASP A 80 14.96 -6.07 5.25
N ARG A 81 14.54 -6.95 4.33
CA ARG A 81 14.59 -6.67 2.89
C ARG A 81 13.64 -5.53 2.48
N VAL A 82 12.45 -5.50 3.07
CA VAL A 82 11.46 -4.44 2.81
C VAL A 82 11.91 -3.11 3.40
N LEU A 83 12.61 -3.10 4.55
CA LEU A 83 13.16 -1.89 5.14
C LEU A 83 14.19 -1.23 4.19
N GLU A 84 15.13 -2.01 3.66
CA GLU A 84 16.10 -1.54 2.67
C GLU A 84 15.41 -0.92 1.45
N ALA A 85 14.34 -1.55 0.96
CA ALA A 85 13.56 -1.06 -0.17
C ALA A 85 12.81 0.25 0.17
N PHE A 86 12.27 0.41 1.39
CA PHE A 86 11.68 1.67 1.85
C PHE A 86 12.71 2.79 1.93
N GLU A 87 13.92 2.51 2.44
CA GLU A 87 15.01 3.50 2.50
C GLU A 87 15.40 3.97 1.09
N MET A 88 15.53 3.04 0.13
CA MET A 88 15.81 3.37 -1.26
C MET A 88 14.71 4.26 -1.86
N ALA A 89 13.45 3.82 -1.80
CA ALA A 89 12.32 4.55 -2.38
C ALA A 89 12.14 5.93 -1.72
N ASN A 90 12.30 6.00 -0.40
CA ASN A 90 12.16 7.25 0.33
C ASN A 90 13.28 8.26 -0.03
N ARG A 91 14.53 7.80 -0.13
CA ARG A 91 15.66 8.62 -0.55
C ARG A 91 15.48 9.16 -1.97
N ASP A 92 15.02 8.30 -2.88
CA ASP A 92 15.01 8.60 -4.31
C ASP A 92 13.77 9.40 -4.75
N ALA A 93 12.63 9.25 -4.03
CA ALA A 93 11.36 9.81 -4.50
C ALA A 93 10.59 10.68 -3.48
N TYR A 94 10.78 10.52 -2.16
CA TYR A 94 9.84 11.11 -1.20
C TYR A 94 10.50 11.99 -0.13
N ASN A 95 11.63 11.57 0.40
CA ASN A 95 12.36 12.26 1.48
C ASN A 95 11.46 12.55 2.71
N PHE A 96 10.58 11.61 3.07
CA PHE A 96 9.76 11.71 4.26
C PHE A 96 10.55 11.36 5.52
N GLU A 97 10.19 11.96 6.64
CA GLU A 97 10.63 11.52 7.96
C GLU A 97 9.84 10.26 8.34
N LEU A 98 10.52 9.12 8.46
CA LEU A 98 9.92 7.81 8.72
C LEU A 98 10.47 7.23 10.02
N ASP A 99 9.57 6.69 10.86
CA ASP A 99 9.91 5.98 12.10
C ASP A 99 10.06 4.46 11.88
N GLY A 100 9.53 3.93 10.75
CA GLY A 100 9.56 2.51 10.41
C GLY A 100 8.20 1.84 10.43
N PHE A 101 8.20 0.50 10.46
CA PHE A 101 7.01 -0.37 10.48
C PHE A 101 7.31 -1.67 11.24
N ASN A 102 6.27 -2.33 11.75
CA ASN A 102 6.42 -3.58 12.51
C ASN A 102 5.40 -4.66 12.14
N GLN A 103 4.60 -4.43 11.10
CA GLN A 103 3.62 -5.37 10.59
C GLN A 103 3.36 -5.16 9.12
N PHE A 104 2.86 -6.21 8.45
CA PHE A 104 2.32 -6.14 7.10
C PHE A 104 0.99 -6.86 7.01
N GLN A 105 0.21 -6.51 6.00
CA GLN A 105 -1.04 -7.17 5.67
C GLN A 105 -0.83 -8.08 4.46
N TYR A 106 -1.18 -9.36 4.59
CA TYR A 106 -1.43 -10.25 3.47
C TYR A 106 -2.88 -10.09 3.03
N SER A 107 -3.12 -9.85 1.74
CA SER A 107 -4.45 -9.62 1.19
C SER A 107 -4.73 -10.63 0.08
N VAL A 108 -5.93 -11.22 0.13
CA VAL A 108 -6.40 -12.22 -0.83
C VAL A 108 -7.74 -11.77 -1.39
N TYR A 109 -7.84 -11.71 -2.72
CA TYR A 109 -9.03 -11.38 -3.49
C TYR A 109 -9.40 -12.63 -4.29
N ASN A 110 -10.20 -13.52 -3.68
CA ASN A 110 -10.47 -14.88 -4.16
C ASN A 110 -11.91 -15.11 -4.65
N HIS A 111 -12.72 -14.05 -4.69
CA HIS A 111 -14.09 -14.10 -5.18
C HIS A 111 -14.24 -13.29 -6.46
N GLN A 112 -15.16 -13.69 -7.34
CA GLN A 112 -15.57 -12.86 -8.46
C GLN A 112 -16.14 -11.53 -7.92
N GLY A 113 -15.61 -10.40 -8.42
CA GLY A 113 -15.95 -9.08 -7.93
C GLY A 113 -15.18 -8.64 -6.67
N ALA A 114 -14.26 -9.48 -6.14
CA ALA A 114 -13.41 -9.08 -5.01
C ALA A 114 -12.62 -7.81 -5.36
N HIS A 115 -12.67 -6.82 -4.48
CA HIS A 115 -12.15 -5.48 -4.72
C HIS A 115 -11.84 -4.73 -3.42
N TYR A 116 -11.22 -3.58 -3.56
CA TYR A 116 -11.14 -2.55 -2.54
C TYR A 116 -11.31 -1.20 -3.23
N GLU A 117 -12.40 -0.51 -2.92
CA GLU A 117 -12.76 0.77 -3.54
C GLU A 117 -11.75 1.88 -3.26
N TYR A 118 -11.91 3.01 -3.92
CA TYR A 118 -11.03 4.17 -3.77
C TYR A 118 -10.95 4.61 -2.31
N HIS A 119 -9.72 4.64 -1.80
CA HIS A 119 -9.41 5.01 -0.43
C HIS A 119 -8.01 5.62 -0.32
N MET A 120 -7.72 6.17 0.82
CA MET A 120 -6.37 6.54 1.29
C MET A 120 -5.99 5.62 2.44
N ASP A 121 -4.70 5.33 2.57
CA ASP A 121 -4.19 4.52 3.68
C ASP A 121 -4.07 5.31 4.99
N VAL A 122 -4.02 6.63 4.92
CA VAL A 122 -4.02 7.53 6.09
C VAL A 122 -5.42 8.02 6.39
N SER A 123 -5.77 8.13 7.68
CA SER A 123 -7.03 8.76 8.10
C SER A 123 -6.76 10.19 8.59
N PHE A 124 -7.50 11.15 8.02
CA PHE A 124 -7.57 12.53 8.51
C PHE A 124 -8.75 12.74 9.48
N ALA A 125 -9.62 11.75 9.64
CA ALA A 125 -10.68 11.79 10.63
C ALA A 125 -10.10 11.68 12.04
N SER A 126 -10.83 12.20 13.03
CA SER A 126 -10.49 12.01 14.44
C SER A 126 -10.74 10.55 14.82
N VAL A 127 -9.77 9.68 14.55
CA VAL A 127 -9.77 8.28 14.99
C VAL A 127 -8.77 8.13 16.12
N SER A 128 -9.09 7.28 17.08
CA SER A 128 -8.19 6.96 18.20
C SER A 128 -6.99 6.11 17.77
N ASP A 129 -7.03 5.56 16.56
CA ASP A 129 -5.97 4.70 16.04
C ASP A 129 -4.80 5.52 15.48
N ARG A 130 -3.77 5.66 16.31
CA ARG A 130 -2.51 6.33 15.94
C ARG A 130 -1.81 5.69 14.73
N PHE A 131 -2.06 4.40 14.47
CA PHE A 131 -1.51 3.68 13.33
C PHE A 131 -2.02 4.24 12.00
N LEU A 132 -3.31 4.53 11.89
CA LEU A 132 -3.90 5.09 10.67
C LEU A 132 -3.47 6.54 10.43
N ILE A 133 -3.30 7.32 11.50
CA ILE A 133 -2.91 8.73 11.41
C ILE A 133 -1.43 8.87 11.05
N GLY A 134 -0.59 7.93 11.51
CA GLY A 134 0.87 7.99 11.36
C GLY A 134 1.40 7.47 10.03
N ARG A 135 0.59 6.87 9.15
CA ARG A 135 1.04 6.33 7.88
C ARG A 135 1.52 7.43 6.94
N LYS A 136 2.75 7.28 6.43
CA LYS A 136 3.41 8.24 5.54
C LYS A 136 3.63 7.68 4.15
N LEU A 137 4.20 6.50 4.09
CA LEU A 137 4.56 5.83 2.85
C LEU A 137 3.98 4.42 2.87
N SER A 138 3.24 4.10 1.84
CA SER A 138 2.64 2.79 1.61
C SER A 138 3.46 2.01 0.61
N LEU A 139 3.46 0.70 0.74
CA LEU A 139 4.03 -0.25 -0.20
C LEU A 139 3.02 -1.36 -0.48
N SER A 140 2.77 -1.64 -1.75
CA SER A 140 2.06 -2.83 -2.21
C SER A 140 3.02 -3.73 -2.98
N ILE A 141 3.07 -5.03 -2.64
CA ILE A 141 3.88 -6.05 -3.33
C ILE A 141 2.95 -7.09 -3.92
N MET A 142 3.07 -7.34 -5.22
CA MET A 142 2.28 -8.35 -5.91
C MET A 142 2.90 -9.73 -5.76
N LEU A 143 2.12 -10.73 -5.33
CA LEU A 143 2.61 -12.10 -5.12
C LEU A 143 2.28 -13.05 -6.26
N ASN A 144 1.33 -12.71 -7.13
CA ASN A 144 0.89 -13.54 -8.25
C ASN A 144 1.52 -13.16 -9.57
N ASP A 145 1.54 -14.10 -10.49
CA ASP A 145 1.73 -13.84 -11.91
C ASP A 145 0.46 -13.30 -12.59
N GLU A 146 0.63 -12.62 -13.72
CA GLU A 146 -0.47 -12.06 -14.50
C GLU A 146 -1.45 -13.15 -15.00
N SER A 147 -0.96 -14.36 -15.19
CA SER A 147 -1.74 -15.50 -15.67
C SER A 147 -2.68 -16.09 -14.62
N GLU A 148 -2.48 -15.79 -13.34
CA GLU A 148 -3.24 -16.41 -12.25
C GLU A 148 -4.60 -15.75 -11.97
N PHE A 149 -4.85 -14.54 -12.52
CA PHE A 149 -6.11 -13.84 -12.34
C PHE A 149 -6.34 -12.80 -13.44
N THR A 150 -7.57 -12.31 -13.57
CA THR A 150 -7.94 -11.21 -14.46
C THR A 150 -8.74 -10.16 -13.70
N GLY A 151 -8.68 -8.92 -14.14
CA GLY A 151 -9.16 -7.79 -13.34
C GLY A 151 -8.18 -7.49 -12.19
N GLY A 152 -8.66 -6.91 -11.11
CA GLY A 152 -7.83 -6.65 -9.93
C GLY A 152 -6.72 -5.64 -10.16
N GLU A 153 -6.86 -4.77 -11.15
CA GLU A 153 -5.87 -3.72 -11.46
C GLU A 153 -5.66 -2.81 -10.24
N PHE A 154 -4.39 -2.48 -9.97
CA PHE A 154 -4.05 -1.47 -8.97
C PHE A 154 -4.09 -0.10 -9.65
N GLN A 155 -5.02 0.74 -9.23
CA GLN A 155 -5.33 2.01 -9.88
C GLN A 155 -5.20 3.18 -8.91
N MET A 156 -4.73 4.32 -9.43
CA MET A 156 -4.53 5.56 -8.67
C MET A 156 -5.19 6.76 -9.33
N ILE A 157 -5.70 7.66 -8.50
CA ILE A 157 -6.14 9.00 -8.89
C ILE A 157 -5.07 9.97 -8.40
N ILE A 158 -4.39 10.65 -9.33
CA ILE A 158 -3.30 11.58 -9.00
C ILE A 158 -3.70 13.05 -9.16
N ASP A 159 -4.72 13.32 -9.96
CA ASP A 159 -5.26 14.65 -10.22
C ASP A 159 -6.72 14.57 -10.73
N SER A 160 -7.30 15.72 -11.04
CA SER A 160 -8.69 15.79 -11.54
C SER A 160 -8.89 15.11 -12.91
N GLN A 161 -7.87 14.99 -13.73
CA GLN A 161 -7.96 14.35 -15.05
C GLN A 161 -7.99 12.84 -14.95
N THR A 162 -7.41 12.30 -13.86
CA THR A 162 -7.35 10.86 -13.59
C THR A 162 -8.56 10.32 -12.83
N ILE A 163 -9.54 11.16 -12.46
CA ILE A 163 -10.79 10.70 -11.82
C ILE A 163 -11.56 9.77 -12.76
N GLU A 164 -11.74 10.17 -14.03
CA GLU A 164 -12.46 9.37 -15.02
C GLU A 164 -11.59 8.28 -15.66
N LYS A 165 -10.28 8.52 -15.75
CA LYS A 165 -9.32 7.60 -16.33
C LYS A 165 -8.13 7.40 -15.38
N PRO A 166 -8.28 6.57 -14.33
CA PRO A 166 -7.24 6.35 -13.33
C PRO A 166 -6.00 5.73 -13.94
N ILE A 167 -4.84 6.06 -13.37
CA ILE A 167 -3.58 5.43 -13.74
C ILE A 167 -3.59 4.00 -13.23
N THR A 168 -3.35 3.05 -14.13
CA THR A 168 -3.13 1.65 -13.77
C THR A 168 -1.64 1.40 -13.64
N VAL A 169 -1.21 0.92 -12.47
CA VAL A 169 0.16 0.48 -12.27
C VAL A 169 0.34 -0.88 -12.95
N PRO A 170 1.32 -1.03 -13.87
CA PRO A 170 1.52 -2.29 -14.58
C PRO A 170 1.81 -3.44 -13.60
N HIS A 171 1.08 -4.53 -13.76
CA HIS A 171 1.24 -5.73 -12.96
C HIS A 171 2.58 -6.41 -13.27
N LYS A 172 3.28 -6.86 -12.22
CA LYS A 172 4.42 -7.77 -12.30
C LYS A 172 4.55 -8.48 -10.96
N ARG A 173 4.71 -9.79 -10.97
CA ARG A 173 5.01 -10.55 -9.74
C ARG A 173 6.29 -10.04 -9.09
N GLY A 174 6.27 -9.86 -7.77
CA GLY A 174 7.40 -9.32 -7.01
C GLY A 174 7.62 -7.82 -7.14
N ARG A 175 6.77 -7.09 -7.91
CA ARG A 175 6.85 -5.63 -8.03
C ARG A 175 6.47 -4.95 -6.73
N PHE A 176 7.36 -4.09 -6.27
CA PHE A 176 7.15 -3.16 -5.15
C PHE A 176 6.62 -1.85 -5.69
N VAL A 177 5.46 -1.42 -5.23
CA VAL A 177 4.85 -0.13 -5.59
C VAL A 177 4.76 0.71 -4.33
N PHE A 178 5.62 1.72 -4.23
CA PHE A 178 5.61 2.70 -3.15
C PHE A 178 4.76 3.90 -3.54
N PHE A 179 4.00 4.45 -2.59
CA PHE A 179 3.20 5.65 -2.81
C PHE A 179 2.90 6.34 -1.48
N PRO A 180 2.76 7.69 -1.46
CA PRO A 180 2.35 8.41 -0.26
C PRO A 180 1.02 7.88 0.26
N ALA A 181 0.90 7.66 1.58
CA ALA A 181 -0.29 7.06 2.19
C ALA A 181 -1.59 7.86 1.96
N PHE A 182 -1.49 9.12 1.55
CA PHE A 182 -2.61 9.97 1.18
C PHE A 182 -3.03 9.87 -0.29
N MET A 183 -2.31 9.09 -1.12
CA MET A 183 -2.72 8.89 -2.52
C MET A 183 -3.98 8.05 -2.59
N VAL A 184 -4.96 8.56 -3.36
CA VAL A 184 -6.21 7.84 -3.59
C VAL A 184 -5.95 6.69 -4.55
N HIS A 185 -6.25 5.48 -4.10
CA HIS A 185 -6.00 4.26 -4.88
C HIS A 185 -7.06 3.21 -4.62
N ARG A 186 -7.12 2.20 -5.50
CA ARG A 186 -8.02 1.06 -5.37
C ARG A 186 -7.41 -0.23 -5.92
N VAL A 187 -8.04 -1.35 -5.56
CA VAL A 187 -7.95 -2.62 -6.31
C VAL A 187 -9.27 -2.80 -7.04
N ALA A 188 -9.24 -2.72 -8.37
CA ALA A 188 -10.42 -2.92 -9.21
C ALA A 188 -10.98 -4.35 -9.03
N PRO A 189 -12.25 -4.60 -9.38
CA PRO A 189 -12.85 -5.91 -9.22
C PRO A 189 -12.10 -7.02 -9.96
N VAL A 190 -11.78 -8.09 -9.23
CA VAL A 190 -11.23 -9.32 -9.80
C VAL A 190 -12.34 -10.01 -10.60
N LYS A 191 -12.05 -10.38 -11.85
CA LYS A 191 -12.99 -11.03 -12.76
C LYS A 191 -12.88 -12.55 -12.69
N SER A 192 -11.67 -13.07 -12.54
CA SER A 192 -11.39 -14.50 -12.39
C SER A 192 -10.07 -14.74 -11.66
N GLY A 193 -9.90 -15.92 -11.09
CA GLY A 193 -8.71 -16.32 -10.36
C GLY A 193 -8.60 -15.71 -8.98
N THR A 194 -7.39 -15.69 -8.42
CA THR A 194 -7.13 -15.15 -7.06
C THR A 194 -5.96 -14.19 -7.11
N ARG A 195 -6.17 -12.95 -6.71
CA ARG A 195 -5.12 -11.94 -6.55
C ARG A 195 -4.59 -11.94 -5.12
N LYS A 196 -3.27 -11.96 -4.95
CA LYS A 196 -2.60 -11.94 -3.64
C LYS A 196 -1.58 -10.82 -3.60
N SER A 197 -1.52 -10.09 -2.47
CA SER A 197 -0.54 -9.02 -2.28
C SER A 197 -0.14 -8.86 -0.82
N LEU A 198 1.04 -8.28 -0.59
CA LEU A 198 1.43 -7.74 0.72
C LEU A 198 1.27 -6.23 0.71
N VAL A 199 0.89 -5.68 1.84
CA VAL A 199 0.84 -4.23 2.05
C VAL A 199 1.60 -3.89 3.33
N PHE A 200 2.49 -2.90 3.23
CA PHE A 200 3.24 -2.34 4.36
C PHE A 200 2.96 -0.85 4.45
N TRP A 201 3.05 -0.31 5.65
CA TRP A 201 2.90 1.11 5.91
C TRP A 201 4.02 1.59 6.82
N ALA A 202 4.90 2.43 6.29
CA ALA A 202 5.88 3.14 7.11
C ALA A 202 5.20 4.32 7.80
N LEU A 203 5.41 4.40 9.10
CA LEU A 203 4.89 5.45 9.97
C LEU A 203 5.90 6.60 10.07
N GLY A 204 5.44 7.75 10.51
CA GLY A 204 6.28 8.90 10.79
C GLY A 204 5.52 10.02 11.49
N PRO A 205 6.23 11.10 11.88
CA PRO A 205 5.63 12.24 12.54
C PRO A 205 4.66 12.99 11.60
N LYS A 206 3.92 13.94 12.12
CA LYS A 206 3.05 14.82 11.29
C LYS A 206 3.88 15.50 10.20
N PHE A 207 3.26 15.72 9.03
CA PHE A 207 3.89 16.54 7.99
C PHE A 207 4.18 17.94 8.55
N ARG A 208 5.38 18.46 8.31
CA ARG A 208 5.86 19.76 8.79
C ARG A 208 6.15 20.67 7.61
#